data_210593ab6607fc5d788d2f251b9ce09f
#
_entry.id   210593ab6607fc5d788d2f251b9ce09f
#
_cell.length_a   1.000
_cell.length_b   1.000
_cell.length_c   1.000
_cell.angle_alpha   90.00
_cell.angle_beta   90.00
_cell.angle_gamma   90.00
#
_symmetry.space_group_name_H-M   'P 1'
#
loop_
_entity.id
_entity.type
_entity.pdbx_description
1 polymer ?
#
loop_
_entity_poly.entity_id
_entity_poly.type
_entity_poly.pdbx_seq_one_letter_code
_entity_poly.pdbx_strand_id
1 'polypeptide(L)'
;PKDVYDETYQSSNTRNMNAQLNRALKVAAAKLRKMTAEKADEAAIQTEKNKALDAIYGFLCSCYGEPPKAFDFEFVDKDKVYHIEQNLTPLTFAERYVGDLLDQIVSIINAPTADKPYHKTYTIRLLGNVAEGRPVVHLNLTMDEFKAAIIAQLKAGKVVWFGSDVGHYGERTMGI
;
A
#
# COMPACT_ATOMS: atom_id res chain seq x y z
N PRO A 1 -2.46 9.80 -9.88
CA PRO A 1 -1.93 8.57 -10.47
C PRO A 1 -2.24 8.43 -11.95
N LYS A 2 -3.49 8.70 -12.41
CA LYS A 2 -3.86 8.57 -13.83
C LYS A 2 -3.04 9.51 -14.72
N ASP A 3 -2.89 10.75 -14.27
CA ASP A 3 -2.19 11.79 -15.02
C ASP A 3 -0.69 11.46 -15.19
N VAL A 4 -0.07 10.92 -14.14
CA VAL A 4 1.33 10.44 -14.19
C VAL A 4 1.47 9.21 -15.09
N TYR A 5 0.49 8.31 -15.10
CA TYR A 5 0.50 7.13 -15.95
C TYR A 5 0.30 7.47 -17.43
N ASP A 6 -0.58 8.41 -17.74
CA ASP A 6 -0.88 8.80 -19.11
C ASP A 6 0.32 9.48 -19.79
N GLU A 7 1.23 10.09 -19.02
CA GLU A 7 2.47 10.68 -19.55
C GLU A 7 3.55 9.64 -19.85
N THR A 8 3.61 8.55 -19.10
CA THR A 8 4.68 7.55 -19.18
C THR A 8 4.22 6.18 -19.70
N TYR A 9 2.94 5.86 -19.60
CA TYR A 9 2.37 4.58 -19.99
C TYR A 9 0.97 4.74 -20.59
N GLN A 10 0.71 4.02 -21.66
CA GLN A 10 -0.63 3.92 -22.27
C GLN A 10 -1.62 3.07 -21.43
N SER A 11 -1.18 2.46 -20.36
CA SER A 11 -2.01 1.67 -19.45
C SER A 11 -1.48 1.69 -18.02
N SER A 12 -2.38 1.59 -17.04
CA SER A 12 -2.06 1.57 -15.60
C SER A 12 -1.58 0.21 -15.08
N ASN A 13 -0.80 -0.54 -15.84
CA ASN A 13 -0.31 -1.86 -15.46
C ASN A 13 1.14 -1.78 -14.91
N THR A 14 1.28 -1.87 -13.59
CA THR A 14 2.58 -1.82 -12.89
C THR A 14 3.31 -3.15 -12.79
N ARG A 15 2.83 -4.23 -13.41
CA ARG A 15 3.39 -5.58 -13.24
C ARG A 15 4.88 -5.64 -13.57
N ASN A 16 5.28 -5.11 -14.71
CA ASN A 16 6.68 -5.14 -15.15
C ASN A 16 7.57 -4.26 -14.28
N MET A 17 7.10 -3.06 -13.90
CA MET A 17 7.79 -2.17 -12.98
C MET A 17 8.02 -2.87 -11.62
N ASN A 18 6.98 -3.46 -11.04
CA ASN A 18 7.10 -4.18 -9.77
C ASN A 18 8.04 -5.39 -9.86
N ALA A 19 8.07 -6.10 -10.97
CA ALA A 19 9.01 -7.19 -11.18
C ALA A 19 10.47 -6.71 -11.18
N GLN A 20 10.75 -5.58 -11.82
CA GLN A 20 12.08 -4.95 -11.84
C GLN A 20 12.47 -4.44 -10.45
N LEU A 21 11.56 -3.73 -9.78
CA LEU A 21 11.75 -3.23 -8.41
C LEU A 21 12.06 -4.38 -7.44
N ASN A 22 11.27 -5.45 -7.47
CA ASN A 22 11.49 -6.62 -6.63
C ASN A 22 12.84 -7.30 -6.90
N ARG A 23 13.30 -7.32 -8.16
CA ARG A 23 14.62 -7.83 -8.51
C ARG A 23 15.73 -6.97 -7.90
N ALA A 24 15.64 -5.65 -8.05
CA ALA A 24 16.61 -4.70 -7.49
C ALA A 24 16.68 -4.83 -5.97
N LEU A 25 15.54 -4.88 -5.28
CA LEU A 25 15.44 -5.07 -3.82
C LEU A 25 16.09 -6.39 -3.37
N LYS A 26 15.83 -7.50 -4.08
CA LYS A 26 16.43 -8.80 -3.76
C LYS A 26 17.96 -8.79 -3.90
N VAL A 27 18.48 -8.15 -4.95
CA VAL A 27 19.93 -8.03 -5.17
C VAL A 27 20.55 -7.19 -4.07
N ALA A 28 19.97 -6.04 -3.75
CA ALA A 28 20.44 -5.17 -2.65
C ALA A 28 20.41 -5.91 -1.30
N ALA A 29 19.30 -6.57 -0.98
CA ALA A 29 19.19 -7.34 0.27
C ALA A 29 20.22 -8.48 0.36
N ALA A 30 20.48 -9.21 -0.72
CA ALA A 30 21.50 -10.25 -0.74
C ALA A 30 22.90 -9.68 -0.49
N LYS A 31 23.24 -8.54 -1.10
CA LYS A 31 24.51 -7.86 -0.90
C LYS A 31 24.68 -7.37 0.53
N LEU A 32 23.67 -6.72 1.09
CA LEU A 32 23.70 -6.22 2.47
C LEU A 32 23.84 -7.37 3.49
N ARG A 33 23.12 -8.48 3.29
CA ARG A 33 23.25 -9.69 4.12
C ARG A 33 24.66 -10.27 4.07
N LYS A 34 25.26 -10.31 2.89
CA LYS A 34 26.64 -10.77 2.73
C LYS A 34 27.60 -9.87 3.49
N MET A 35 27.50 -8.54 3.35
CA MET A 35 28.33 -7.56 4.09
C MET A 35 28.19 -7.73 5.60
N THR A 36 26.95 -7.93 6.09
CA THR A 36 26.70 -8.18 7.51
C THR A 36 27.34 -9.48 7.99
N ALA A 37 27.25 -10.57 7.21
CA ALA A 37 27.85 -11.85 7.55
C ALA A 37 29.40 -11.78 7.56
N GLU A 38 29.98 -10.97 6.70
CA GLU A 38 31.41 -10.70 6.62
C GLU A 38 31.88 -9.68 7.66
N LYS A 39 30.97 -9.21 8.54
CA LYS A 39 31.23 -8.20 9.57
C LYS A 39 31.82 -6.90 9.03
N ALA A 40 31.35 -6.47 7.87
CA ALA A 40 31.71 -5.18 7.30
C ALA A 40 31.34 -4.05 8.25
N ASP A 41 32.06 -2.94 8.16
CA ASP A 41 31.78 -1.73 8.93
C ASP A 41 30.37 -1.21 8.68
N GLU A 42 29.70 -0.74 9.73
CA GLU A 42 28.33 -0.22 9.67
C GLU A 42 28.20 0.94 8.68
N ALA A 43 29.19 1.82 8.62
CA ALA A 43 29.21 2.94 7.67
C ALA A 43 29.26 2.44 6.21
N ALA A 44 29.99 1.36 5.95
CA ALA A 44 30.03 0.74 4.62
C ALA A 44 28.69 0.11 4.25
N ILE A 45 28.03 -0.58 5.19
CA ILE A 45 26.69 -1.15 5.02
C ILE A 45 25.68 -0.05 4.73
N GLN A 46 25.70 1.04 5.51
CA GLN A 46 24.79 2.17 5.30
C GLN A 46 25.03 2.86 3.96
N THR A 47 26.29 3.02 3.56
CA THR A 47 26.64 3.59 2.24
C THR A 47 26.07 2.73 1.11
N GLU A 48 26.20 1.41 1.17
CA GLU A 48 25.66 0.52 0.15
C GLU A 48 24.11 0.51 0.15
N LYS A 49 23.50 0.58 1.34
CA LYS A 49 22.05 0.75 1.47
C LYS A 49 21.57 2.02 0.78
N ASN A 50 22.19 3.14 1.07
CA ASN A 50 21.83 4.43 0.46
C ASN A 50 21.99 4.39 -1.06
N LYS A 51 23.09 3.83 -1.56
CA LYS A 51 23.29 3.65 -3.00
C LYS A 51 22.20 2.82 -3.68
N ALA A 52 21.73 1.76 -3.00
CA ALA A 52 20.63 0.96 -3.51
C ALA A 52 19.30 1.73 -3.48
N LEU A 53 19.04 2.51 -2.43
CA LEU A 53 17.85 3.36 -2.33
C LEU A 53 17.84 4.46 -3.39
N ASP A 54 18.97 5.11 -3.65
CA ASP A 54 19.10 6.13 -4.70
C ASP A 54 18.80 5.55 -6.09
N ALA A 55 19.31 4.35 -6.37
CA ALA A 55 19.04 3.67 -7.64
C ALA A 55 17.55 3.30 -7.79
N ILE A 56 16.91 2.83 -6.71
CA ILE A 56 15.48 2.52 -6.68
C ILE A 56 14.66 3.79 -6.84
N TYR A 57 15.02 4.87 -6.16
CA TYR A 57 14.36 6.16 -6.28
C TYR A 57 14.44 6.70 -7.71
N GLY A 58 15.63 6.70 -8.32
CA GLY A 58 15.80 7.11 -9.71
C GLY A 58 14.98 6.26 -10.69
N PHE A 59 14.88 4.95 -10.44
CA PHE A 59 14.02 4.07 -11.23
C PHE A 59 12.52 4.42 -11.06
N LEU A 60 12.06 4.70 -9.84
CA LEU A 60 10.68 5.12 -9.61
C LEU A 60 10.39 6.49 -10.22
N CYS A 61 11.32 7.45 -10.13
CA CYS A 61 11.19 8.74 -10.78
C CYS A 61 11.12 8.63 -12.32
N SER A 62 11.85 7.69 -12.93
CA SER A 62 11.74 7.45 -14.37
C SER A 62 10.41 6.80 -14.79
N CYS A 63 9.69 6.14 -13.85
CA CYS A 63 8.38 5.56 -14.09
C CYS A 63 7.22 6.51 -13.81
N TYR A 64 7.36 7.37 -12.81
CA TYR A 64 6.27 8.20 -12.27
C TYR A 64 6.52 9.71 -12.33
N GLY A 65 7.71 10.13 -12.75
CA GLY A 65 8.18 11.50 -12.54
C GLY A 65 8.68 11.74 -11.12
N GLU A 66 9.32 12.87 -10.91
CA GLU A 66 9.73 13.29 -9.57
C GLU A 66 8.52 13.73 -8.76
N PRO A 67 8.42 13.35 -7.48
CA PRO A 67 7.36 13.86 -6.62
C PRO A 67 7.40 15.39 -6.54
N PRO A 68 6.25 16.07 -6.64
CA PRO A 68 6.22 17.52 -6.55
C PRO A 68 6.66 17.99 -5.16
N LYS A 69 7.44 19.05 -5.10
CA LYS A 69 7.81 19.68 -3.81
C LYS A 69 6.64 20.40 -3.18
N ALA A 70 5.82 21.03 -4.03
CA ALA A 70 4.55 21.65 -3.67
C ALA A 70 3.60 21.58 -4.85
N PHE A 71 2.31 21.60 -4.59
CA PHE A 71 1.25 21.53 -5.58
C PHE A 71 -0.01 22.25 -5.07
N ASP A 72 -0.88 22.59 -5.98
CA ASP A 72 -2.22 23.09 -5.69
C ASP A 72 -3.21 21.93 -5.81
N PHE A 73 -4.11 21.82 -4.85
CA PHE A 73 -5.13 20.78 -4.82
C PHE A 73 -6.49 21.41 -5.08
N GLU A 74 -7.08 21.04 -6.20
CA GLU A 74 -8.36 21.55 -6.66
C GLU A 74 -9.42 20.44 -6.63
N PHE A 75 -10.60 20.75 -6.13
CA PHE A 75 -11.72 19.81 -6.17
C PHE A 75 -13.07 20.51 -6.14
N VAL A 76 -14.08 19.81 -6.61
CA VAL A 76 -15.48 20.23 -6.49
C VAL A 76 -16.16 19.32 -5.48
N ASP A 77 -16.79 19.89 -4.49
CA ASP A 77 -17.48 19.14 -3.44
C ASP A 77 -18.85 18.60 -3.91
N LYS A 78 -19.53 17.87 -3.00
CA LYS A 78 -20.88 17.32 -3.26
C LYS A 78 -21.93 18.36 -3.59
N ASP A 79 -21.76 19.58 -3.11
CA ASP A 79 -22.66 20.72 -3.32
C ASP A 79 -22.28 21.52 -4.59
N LYS A 80 -21.33 20.98 -5.39
CA LYS A 80 -20.77 21.55 -6.61
C LYS A 80 -20.04 22.89 -6.41
N VAL A 81 -19.54 23.13 -5.21
CA VAL A 81 -18.67 24.27 -4.90
C VAL A 81 -17.23 23.92 -5.22
N TYR A 82 -16.57 24.81 -5.96
CA TYR A 82 -15.15 24.68 -6.29
C TYR A 82 -14.29 25.12 -5.10
N HIS A 83 -13.27 24.34 -4.80
CA HIS A 83 -12.26 24.58 -3.77
C HIS A 83 -10.87 24.51 -4.38
N ILE A 84 -9.97 25.35 -3.86
CA ILE A 84 -8.55 25.31 -4.17
C ILE A 84 -7.74 25.50 -2.90
N GLU A 85 -6.76 24.64 -2.70
CA GLU A 85 -5.76 24.75 -1.65
C GLU A 85 -4.39 24.85 -2.29
N GLN A 86 -3.74 25.97 -2.09
CA GLN A 86 -2.48 26.28 -2.76
C GLN A 86 -1.26 25.94 -1.90
N ASN A 87 -0.14 25.66 -2.58
CA ASN A 87 1.16 25.42 -1.94
C ASN A 87 1.19 24.27 -0.93
N LEU A 88 0.42 23.22 -1.14
CA LEU A 88 0.49 22.03 -0.32
C LEU A 88 1.77 21.24 -0.64
N THR A 89 2.46 20.78 0.39
CA THR A 89 3.46 19.72 0.23
C THR A 89 2.79 18.35 0.35
N PRO A 90 3.40 17.27 -0.16
CA PRO A 90 2.87 15.92 0.05
C PRO A 90 2.62 15.58 1.54
N LEU A 91 3.46 16.08 2.44
CA LEU A 91 3.31 15.87 3.89
C LEU A 91 2.11 16.65 4.45
N THR A 92 2.00 17.95 4.16
CA THR A 92 0.87 18.76 4.64
C THR A 92 -0.46 18.30 4.07
N PHE A 93 -0.46 17.81 2.83
CA PHE A 93 -1.64 17.17 2.25
C PHE A 93 -2.02 15.88 3.00
N ALA A 94 -1.04 15.02 3.26
CA ALA A 94 -1.27 13.79 4.00
C ALA A 94 -1.77 14.06 5.43
N GLU A 95 -1.18 15.01 6.15
CA GLU A 95 -1.62 15.42 7.48
C GLU A 95 -3.06 15.94 7.47
N ARG A 96 -3.42 16.73 6.46
CA ARG A 96 -4.75 17.37 6.38
C ARG A 96 -5.85 16.39 5.96
N TYR A 97 -5.60 15.55 4.97
CA TYR A 97 -6.62 14.70 4.35
C TYR A 97 -6.60 13.25 4.82
N VAL A 98 -5.47 12.80 5.35
CA VAL A 98 -5.32 11.44 5.87
C VAL A 98 -5.21 11.47 7.41
N GLY A 99 -4.33 12.31 7.95
CA GLY A 99 -4.11 12.45 9.40
C GLY A 99 -3.91 11.08 10.07
N ASP A 100 -4.65 10.86 11.14
CA ASP A 100 -4.68 9.62 11.91
C ASP A 100 -5.69 8.58 11.38
N LEU A 101 -6.32 8.85 10.23
CA LEU A 101 -7.37 7.98 9.69
C LEU A 101 -6.89 6.55 9.47
N LEU A 102 -5.63 6.37 9.04
CA LEU A 102 -5.03 5.05 8.85
C LEU A 102 -4.91 4.27 10.17
N ASP A 103 -4.77 4.98 11.30
CA ASP A 103 -4.68 4.37 12.61
C ASP A 103 -6.04 3.88 13.14
N GLN A 104 -7.12 4.40 12.58
CA GLN A 104 -8.48 4.02 12.90
C GLN A 104 -9.00 2.85 12.05
N ILE A 105 -8.26 2.44 11.01
CA ILE A 105 -8.66 1.34 10.15
C ILE A 105 -8.42 0.00 10.87
N VAL A 106 -9.48 -0.79 10.97
CA VAL A 106 -9.43 -2.17 11.45
C VAL A 106 -9.63 -3.13 10.29
N SER A 107 -8.67 -4.01 10.07
CA SER A 107 -8.82 -5.08 9.08
C SER A 107 -9.55 -6.26 9.70
N ILE A 108 -10.64 -6.66 9.08
CA ILE A 108 -11.45 -7.82 9.49
C ILE A 108 -11.39 -8.91 8.43
N ILE A 109 -11.42 -10.16 8.85
CA ILE A 109 -11.49 -11.33 7.98
C ILE A 109 -12.60 -12.27 8.43
N ASN A 110 -13.06 -13.12 7.52
CA ASN A 110 -13.83 -14.31 7.86
C ASN A 110 -13.05 -15.54 7.39
N ALA A 111 -12.40 -16.22 8.32
CA ALA A 111 -11.63 -17.44 8.07
C ALA A 111 -12.19 -18.57 8.95
N PRO A 112 -13.17 -19.36 8.44
CA PRO A 112 -13.89 -20.38 9.21
C PRO A 112 -13.09 -21.69 9.27
N THR A 113 -11.85 -21.64 9.76
CA THR A 113 -10.97 -22.80 9.86
C THR A 113 -10.65 -23.11 11.32
N ALA A 114 -10.48 -24.38 11.66
CA ALA A 114 -10.28 -24.81 13.04
C ALA A 114 -9.01 -24.23 13.68
N ASP A 115 -7.98 -23.95 12.90
CA ASP A 115 -6.72 -23.34 13.31
C ASP A 115 -6.84 -21.81 13.52
N LYS A 116 -7.98 -21.21 13.14
CA LYS A 116 -8.25 -19.77 13.29
C LYS A 116 -9.56 -19.48 14.01
N PRO A 117 -9.63 -19.72 15.34
CA PRO A 117 -10.80 -19.35 16.12
C PRO A 117 -11.27 -17.92 15.86
N TYR A 118 -12.57 -17.70 15.89
CA TYR A 118 -13.14 -16.37 15.81
C TYR A 118 -12.77 -15.50 17.02
N HIS A 119 -12.89 -14.19 16.89
CA HIS A 119 -12.59 -13.16 17.91
C HIS A 119 -11.12 -13.17 18.37
N LYS A 120 -10.24 -13.64 17.49
CA LYS A 120 -8.78 -13.55 17.65
C LYS A 120 -8.18 -12.74 16.50
N THR A 121 -7.01 -12.18 16.78
CA THR A 121 -6.24 -11.46 15.77
C THR A 121 -5.16 -12.36 15.18
N TYR A 122 -4.92 -12.18 13.88
CA TYR A 122 -3.96 -12.94 13.10
C TYR A 122 -3.07 -12.00 12.29
N THR A 123 -1.84 -12.40 12.07
CA THR A 123 -0.90 -11.69 11.21
C THR A 123 -0.30 -12.65 10.19
N ILE A 124 0.22 -12.08 9.11
CA ILE A 124 0.92 -12.84 8.07
C ILE A 124 2.42 -12.72 8.36
N ARG A 125 3.06 -13.85 8.66
CA ARG A 125 4.52 -13.89 8.84
C ARG A 125 5.22 -13.70 7.51
N LEU A 126 6.34 -13.01 7.54
CA LEU A 126 7.20 -12.77 6.37
C LEU A 126 6.47 -12.07 5.20
N LEU A 127 5.41 -11.34 5.52
CA LEU A 127 4.84 -10.40 4.56
C LEU A 127 5.91 -9.33 4.26
N GLY A 128 6.12 -9.00 2.99
CA GLY A 128 7.18 -8.08 2.56
C GLY A 128 6.93 -6.61 2.89
N ASN A 129 6.39 -6.31 4.06
CA ASN A 129 6.17 -4.96 4.56
C ASN A 129 7.38 -4.45 5.37
N VAL A 130 7.39 -3.16 5.67
CA VAL A 130 8.45 -2.50 6.46
C VAL A 130 8.52 -3.10 7.85
N ALA A 131 9.72 -3.52 8.27
CA ALA A 131 9.93 -4.17 9.58
C ALA A 131 9.61 -3.24 10.76
N GLU A 132 9.89 -1.95 10.59
CA GLU A 132 9.62 -0.89 11.57
C GLU A 132 8.17 -0.39 11.53
N GLY A 133 7.42 -0.78 10.48
CA GLY A 133 6.03 -0.38 10.30
C GLY A 133 5.08 -1.16 11.18
N ARG A 134 3.83 -0.73 11.20
CA ARG A 134 2.78 -1.43 11.92
C ARG A 134 2.58 -2.84 11.33
N PRO A 135 2.49 -3.86 12.16
CA PRO A 135 2.17 -5.21 11.68
C PRO A 135 0.78 -5.23 11.04
N VAL A 136 0.64 -5.98 9.96
CA VAL A 136 -0.68 -6.28 9.41
C VAL A 136 -1.40 -7.21 10.37
N VAL A 137 -2.53 -6.76 10.92
CA VAL A 137 -3.33 -7.50 11.88
C VAL A 137 -4.76 -7.60 11.38
N HIS A 138 -5.27 -8.82 11.35
CA HIS A 138 -6.65 -9.12 10.95
C HIS A 138 -7.44 -9.66 12.12
N LEU A 139 -8.59 -9.08 12.43
CA LEU A 139 -9.55 -9.64 13.39
C LEU A 139 -10.45 -10.63 12.67
N ASN A 140 -10.48 -11.89 13.14
CA ASN A 140 -11.34 -12.92 12.57
C ASN A 140 -12.73 -12.86 13.20
N LEU A 141 -13.75 -12.67 12.38
CA LEU A 141 -15.15 -12.55 12.77
C LEU A 141 -16.01 -13.64 12.13
N THR A 142 -17.12 -13.97 12.77
CA THR A 142 -18.16 -14.79 12.16
C THR A 142 -18.71 -14.09 10.92
N MET A 143 -19.33 -14.82 10.01
CA MET A 143 -19.89 -14.24 8.78
C MET A 143 -20.98 -13.20 9.09
N ASP A 144 -21.77 -13.41 10.10
CA ASP A 144 -22.84 -12.48 10.48
C ASP A 144 -22.28 -11.17 11.05
N GLU A 145 -21.27 -11.25 11.91
CA GLU A 145 -20.55 -10.08 12.44
C GLU A 145 -19.81 -9.33 11.33
N PHE A 146 -19.17 -10.07 10.41
CA PHE A 146 -18.48 -9.50 9.26
C PHE A 146 -19.44 -8.69 8.38
N LYS A 147 -20.60 -9.27 8.03
CA LYS A 147 -21.65 -8.57 7.27
C LYS A 147 -22.22 -7.37 8.05
N ALA A 148 -22.46 -7.54 9.34
CA ALA A 148 -22.98 -6.47 10.18
C ALA A 148 -22.02 -5.27 10.25
N ALA A 149 -20.72 -5.52 10.36
CA ALA A 149 -19.69 -4.47 10.34
C ALA A 149 -19.67 -3.70 9.01
N ILE A 150 -19.74 -4.41 7.88
CA ILE A 150 -19.83 -3.78 6.55
C ILE A 150 -21.07 -2.91 6.44
N ILE A 151 -22.24 -3.44 6.83
CA ILE A 151 -23.51 -2.71 6.76
C ILE A 151 -23.48 -1.46 7.66
N ALA A 152 -22.93 -1.58 8.88
CA ALA A 152 -22.80 -0.45 9.79
C ALA A 152 -21.90 0.65 9.21
N GLN A 153 -20.78 0.27 8.61
CA GLN A 153 -19.84 1.19 7.96
C GLN A 153 -20.53 1.95 6.81
N LEU A 154 -21.25 1.24 5.94
CA LEU A 154 -21.98 1.83 4.81
C LEU A 154 -23.13 2.74 5.28
N LYS A 155 -23.88 2.33 6.31
CA LYS A 155 -24.92 3.18 6.92
C LYS A 155 -24.37 4.46 7.55
N ALA A 156 -23.13 4.41 8.02
CA ALA A 156 -22.42 5.59 8.51
C ALA A 156 -21.87 6.50 7.41
N GLY A 157 -22.19 6.22 6.14
CA GLY A 157 -21.71 6.99 4.97
C GLY A 157 -20.23 6.77 4.66
N LYS A 158 -19.60 5.74 5.21
CA LYS A 158 -18.19 5.43 5.01
C LYS A 158 -18.03 4.30 4.01
N VAL A 159 -16.93 4.31 3.26
CA VAL A 159 -16.59 3.27 2.29
C VAL A 159 -16.01 2.03 2.98
N VAL A 160 -16.14 0.89 2.33
CA VAL A 160 -15.53 -0.37 2.76
C VAL A 160 -14.57 -0.82 1.66
N TRP A 161 -13.31 -1.02 2.03
CA TRP A 161 -12.34 -1.66 1.16
C TRP A 161 -12.37 -3.15 1.43
N PHE A 162 -12.52 -3.95 0.38
CA PHE A 162 -12.58 -5.38 0.53
C PHE A 162 -11.77 -6.11 -0.54
N GLY A 163 -11.32 -7.29 -0.18
CA GLY A 163 -10.73 -8.25 -1.10
C GLY A 163 -11.39 -9.62 -0.90
N SER A 164 -11.57 -10.35 -1.99
CA SER A 164 -12.06 -11.73 -1.93
C SER A 164 -11.38 -12.57 -2.99
N ASP A 165 -11.32 -13.88 -2.76
CA ASP A 165 -10.91 -14.83 -3.78
C ASP A 165 -12.11 -15.12 -4.69
N VAL A 166 -12.08 -14.53 -5.86
CA VAL A 166 -13.10 -14.77 -6.92
C VAL A 166 -12.69 -15.89 -7.88
N GLY A 167 -11.49 -16.44 -7.73
CA GLY A 167 -10.93 -17.42 -8.67
C GLY A 167 -11.72 -18.71 -8.75
N HIS A 168 -12.38 -19.10 -7.65
CA HIS A 168 -13.20 -20.30 -7.58
C HIS A 168 -14.66 -20.10 -8.05
N TYR A 169 -15.10 -18.86 -8.15
CA TYR A 169 -16.50 -18.50 -8.41
C TYR A 169 -16.68 -17.74 -9.73
N GLY A 170 -15.58 -17.43 -10.39
CA GLY A 170 -15.60 -16.71 -11.67
C GLY A 170 -15.43 -17.64 -12.86
N GLU A 171 -16.33 -17.57 -13.84
CA GLU A 171 -16.17 -18.23 -15.14
C GLU A 171 -15.65 -17.22 -16.16
N ARG A 172 -14.33 -17.28 -16.43
CA ARG A 172 -13.64 -16.29 -17.29
C ARG A 172 -14.04 -16.40 -18.77
N THR A 173 -14.44 -17.59 -19.21
CA THR A 173 -14.82 -17.83 -20.62
C THR A 173 -16.19 -17.26 -20.93
N MET A 174 -17.08 -17.17 -19.94
CA MET A 174 -18.41 -16.58 -20.06
C MET A 174 -18.49 -15.12 -19.60
N GLY A 175 -17.42 -14.57 -19.08
CA GLY A 175 -17.39 -13.19 -18.59
C GLY A 175 -18.19 -12.96 -17.31
N ILE A 176 -18.41 -14.00 -16.51
CA ILE A 176 -19.14 -13.97 -15.22
C ILE A 176 -18.18 -14.09 -14.05
#